data_99d653fb71a8967a0c23ceeb82163490
#
_entry.id   99d653fb71a8967a0c23ceeb82163490
#
_cell.length_a   1.000
_cell.length_b   1.000
_cell.length_c   1.000
_cell.angle_alpha   90.00
_cell.angle_beta   90.00
_cell.angle_gamma   90.00
#
_symmetry.space_group_name_H-M   'P 1'
#
loop_
_entity.id
_entity.type
_entity.pdbx_description
1 polymer ?
#
loop_
_entity_poly.entity_id
_entity_poly.type
_entity_poly.pdbx_seq_one_letter_code
_entity_poly.pdbx_strand_id
1 'polypeptide(L)'
;RPINSMIEFKQIIGRGTRLFDGKSFFTIYDFVDAYDHFFDPEWDGPPSEPELCPKCNKYPCECPEAEPKPCPACGQLPCICEKSEPKPCPVCGKRPCICNRKVKIKLADGKEREIQHTSATSFWNADGTPISAEEFLKALFGSLPSFFTSEEELRKLWSVPMTRKALLDRLEEAGFDKEKLHILQQLINAEKSDLFDVLEYTAFATTPITRIERVAAAQDNIFTLLNDQQKDFIDFVLSKYIQTGVEELDQEKLPVLLEQKYQTVTDAAEILGGVSEVKNLFIEFQKYLYSEQVA
;
A
#
# COMPACT_ATOMS: atom_id res chain seq x y z
N ARG A 1 -0.33 5.97 -19.45
CA ARG A 1 -0.98 5.77 -20.75
C ARG A 1 -0.78 6.99 -21.61
N PRO A 2 -0.80 6.89 -22.96
CA PRO A 2 -0.71 8.06 -23.82
C PRO A 2 -1.91 8.99 -23.60
N ILE A 3 -1.65 10.31 -23.65
CA ILE A 3 -2.67 11.35 -23.61
C ILE A 3 -3.00 11.70 -25.05
N ASN A 4 -4.26 11.57 -25.42
CA ASN A 4 -4.68 11.69 -26.83
C ASN A 4 -5.53 12.93 -27.12
N SER A 5 -5.84 13.75 -26.12
CA SER A 5 -6.62 14.97 -26.32
C SER A 5 -6.20 16.11 -25.37
N MET A 6 -6.33 17.35 -25.86
CA MET A 6 -6.13 18.57 -25.08
C MET A 6 -7.02 18.60 -23.83
N ILE A 7 -8.26 18.13 -23.90
CA ILE A 7 -9.19 18.11 -22.77
C ILE A 7 -8.69 17.19 -21.68
N GLU A 8 -8.23 15.99 -22.04
CA GLU A 8 -7.66 15.03 -21.09
C GLU A 8 -6.39 15.58 -20.44
N PHE A 9 -5.50 16.19 -21.24
CA PHE A 9 -4.29 16.85 -20.76
C PHE A 9 -4.60 17.94 -19.73
N LYS A 10 -5.51 18.88 -20.06
CA LYS A 10 -5.95 19.95 -19.15
C LYS A 10 -6.60 19.42 -17.87
N GLN A 11 -7.37 18.34 -17.95
CA GLN A 11 -7.96 17.70 -16.76
C GLN A 11 -6.92 17.09 -15.81
N ILE A 12 -5.86 16.49 -16.37
CA ILE A 12 -4.76 15.92 -15.58
C ILE A 12 -4.00 17.05 -14.86
N ILE A 13 -3.60 18.08 -15.62
CA ILE A 13 -2.89 19.23 -15.05
C ILE A 13 -3.76 19.99 -14.05
N GLY A 14 -5.06 20.17 -14.35
CA GLY A 14 -6.02 20.86 -13.47
C GLY A 14 -6.16 20.22 -12.07
N ARG A 15 -5.78 18.96 -11.90
CA ARG A 15 -5.69 18.36 -10.56
C ARG A 15 -4.49 18.91 -9.76
N GLY A 16 -3.39 19.22 -10.44
CA GLY A 16 -2.20 19.82 -9.85
C GLY A 16 -2.38 21.30 -9.53
N THR A 17 -3.24 22.04 -10.25
CA THR A 17 -3.46 23.49 -10.06
C THR A 17 -4.39 23.82 -8.89
N ARG A 18 -5.00 22.84 -8.22
CA ARG A 18 -5.87 23.10 -7.07
C ARG A 18 -5.12 23.87 -5.99
N LEU A 19 -5.71 24.99 -5.57
CA LEU A 19 -5.16 25.82 -4.50
C LEU A 19 -5.22 25.06 -3.17
N PHE A 20 -4.11 25.11 -2.45
CA PHE A 20 -3.98 24.56 -1.10
C PHE A 20 -3.05 25.48 -0.30
N ASP A 21 -3.33 25.69 0.98
CA ASP A 21 -2.52 26.56 1.82
C ASP A 21 -1.06 26.09 1.85
N GLY A 22 -0.14 27.02 1.54
CA GLY A 22 1.29 26.75 1.44
C GLY A 22 1.77 26.16 0.12
N LYS A 23 0.88 25.87 -0.83
CA LYS A 23 1.25 25.39 -2.15
C LYS A 23 1.41 26.55 -3.13
N SER A 24 2.66 26.85 -3.51
CA SER A 24 3.00 27.92 -4.45
C SER A 24 3.06 27.44 -5.90
N PHE A 25 3.40 26.17 -6.13
CA PHE A 25 3.57 25.57 -7.44
C PHE A 25 3.39 24.05 -7.38
N PHE A 26 3.32 23.40 -8.53
CA PHE A 26 3.45 21.97 -8.71
C PHE A 26 4.38 21.69 -9.90
N THR A 27 5.02 20.53 -9.90
CA THR A 27 5.96 20.16 -10.95
C THR A 27 5.33 19.09 -11.84
N ILE A 28 5.44 19.29 -13.16
CA ILE A 28 5.06 18.30 -14.16
C ILE A 28 6.32 17.62 -14.66
N TYR A 29 6.35 16.28 -14.62
CA TYR A 29 7.39 15.49 -15.29
C TYR A 29 6.79 14.90 -16.57
N ASP A 30 7.17 15.46 -17.69
CA ASP A 30 6.72 15.02 -19.01
C ASP A 30 7.79 14.12 -19.66
N PHE A 31 7.43 12.87 -19.91
CA PHE A 31 8.32 11.86 -20.51
C PHE A 31 8.00 11.57 -21.99
N VAL A 32 6.99 12.22 -22.55
CA VAL A 32 6.45 11.95 -23.88
C VAL A 32 6.15 13.23 -24.68
N ASP A 33 6.70 14.36 -24.23
CA ASP A 33 6.54 15.68 -24.83
C ASP A 33 5.06 16.10 -25.01
N ALA A 34 4.20 15.66 -24.09
CA ALA A 34 2.78 15.96 -24.12
C ALA A 34 2.52 17.46 -23.90
N TYR A 35 3.38 18.14 -23.13
CA TYR A 35 3.29 19.57 -22.91
C TYR A 35 3.47 20.35 -24.23
N ASP A 36 4.49 20.04 -25.00
CA ASP A 36 4.75 20.71 -26.29
C ASP A 36 3.67 20.38 -27.32
N HIS A 37 3.13 19.16 -27.28
CA HIS A 37 2.06 18.73 -28.17
C HIS A 37 0.71 19.43 -27.90
N PHE A 38 0.44 19.74 -26.63
CA PHE A 38 -0.80 20.35 -26.17
C PHE A 38 -0.63 21.78 -25.63
N PHE A 39 0.44 22.47 -26.01
CA PHE A 39 0.70 23.84 -25.60
C PHE A 39 -0.44 24.78 -26.05
N ASP A 40 -0.96 25.59 -25.12
CA ASP A 40 -2.04 26.55 -25.35
C ASP A 40 -1.71 27.88 -24.66
N PRO A 41 -1.25 28.89 -25.42
CA PRO A 41 -0.83 30.17 -24.85
C PRO A 41 -1.93 30.91 -24.05
N GLU A 42 -3.21 30.68 -24.37
CA GLU A 42 -4.32 31.30 -23.63
C GLU A 42 -4.53 30.66 -22.25
N TRP A 43 -4.12 29.38 -22.10
CA TRP A 43 -4.27 28.64 -20.86
C TRP A 43 -2.99 28.58 -20.05
N ASP A 44 -1.85 28.46 -20.71
CA ASP A 44 -0.53 28.34 -20.06
C ASP A 44 0.01 29.69 -19.60
N GLY A 45 -0.54 30.78 -20.11
CA GLY A 45 -0.09 32.15 -19.83
C GLY A 45 1.19 32.52 -20.61
N PRO A 46 1.68 33.74 -20.45
CA PRO A 46 2.95 34.15 -21.04
C PRO A 46 4.08 33.35 -20.37
N PRO A 47 5.14 32.99 -21.15
CA PRO A 47 6.31 32.34 -20.60
C PRO A 47 6.88 33.17 -19.44
N SER A 48 7.20 32.51 -18.32
CA SER A 48 7.91 33.18 -17.23
C SER A 48 9.22 33.74 -17.75
N GLU A 49 9.59 34.97 -17.35
CA GLU A 49 10.88 35.53 -17.72
C GLU A 49 11.99 34.55 -17.30
N PRO A 50 12.91 34.19 -18.21
CA PRO A 50 13.98 33.27 -17.89
C PRO A 50 14.83 33.80 -16.73
N GLU A 51 15.13 32.96 -15.74
CA GLU A 51 15.98 33.34 -14.63
C GLU A 51 17.37 33.73 -15.13
N LEU A 52 17.78 34.92 -14.78
CA LEU A 52 19.10 35.41 -15.12
C LEU A 52 20.18 34.64 -14.36
N CYS A 53 21.30 34.34 -15.01
CA CYS A 53 22.41 33.68 -14.36
C CYS A 53 22.88 34.48 -13.12
N PRO A 54 22.97 33.86 -11.95
CA PRO A 54 23.35 34.55 -10.71
C PRO A 54 24.77 35.12 -10.72
N LYS A 55 25.63 34.73 -11.70
CA LYS A 55 27.01 35.20 -11.82
C LYS A 55 27.17 36.34 -12.83
N CYS A 56 26.57 36.26 -14.00
CA CYS A 56 26.69 37.26 -15.06
C CYS A 56 25.43 38.11 -15.27
N ASN A 57 24.32 37.77 -14.60
CA ASN A 57 23.03 38.45 -14.71
C ASN A 57 22.47 38.52 -16.15
N LYS A 58 22.82 37.53 -17.00
CA LYS A 58 22.37 37.43 -18.40
C LYS A 58 21.68 36.11 -18.69
N TYR A 59 20.82 36.10 -19.71
CA TYR A 59 20.25 34.92 -20.32
C TYR A 59 20.31 35.05 -21.87
N PRO A 60 20.89 34.10 -22.59
CA PRO A 60 21.63 32.93 -22.09
C PRO A 60 22.89 33.34 -21.31
N CYS A 61 23.31 32.48 -20.37
CA CYS A 61 24.48 32.74 -19.54
C CYS A 61 25.74 32.85 -20.42
N GLU A 62 26.48 33.98 -20.29
CA GLU A 62 27.76 34.24 -20.98
C GLU A 62 28.97 33.98 -20.10
N CYS A 63 28.79 33.35 -18.93
CA CYS A 63 29.93 32.96 -18.12
C CYS A 63 30.83 32.00 -18.91
N PRO A 64 32.17 32.17 -18.88
CA PRO A 64 33.05 31.17 -19.45
C PRO A 64 32.74 29.82 -18.79
N GLU A 65 32.55 28.77 -19.61
CA GLU A 65 32.43 27.41 -19.11
C GLU A 65 33.64 27.14 -18.19
N ALA A 66 33.37 26.65 -16.98
CA ALA A 66 34.43 26.32 -16.05
C ALA A 66 35.35 25.31 -16.75
N GLU A 67 36.62 25.65 -16.90
CA GLU A 67 37.62 24.77 -17.52
C GLU A 67 37.47 23.38 -16.90
N PRO A 68 37.27 22.33 -17.72
CA PRO A 68 37.11 20.99 -17.22
C PRO A 68 38.34 20.62 -16.39
N LYS A 69 38.14 20.32 -15.12
CA LYS A 69 39.23 19.94 -14.21
C LYS A 69 39.79 18.58 -14.61
N PRO A 70 41.12 18.40 -14.60
CA PRO A 70 41.73 17.11 -14.86
C PRO A 70 41.16 16.03 -13.90
N CYS A 71 41.02 14.83 -14.40
CA CYS A 71 40.49 13.70 -13.61
C CYS A 71 41.34 13.48 -12.36
N PRO A 72 40.75 13.43 -11.16
CA PRO A 72 41.51 13.25 -9.92
C PRO A 72 42.22 11.89 -9.82
N ALA A 73 41.85 10.91 -10.65
CA ALA A 73 42.46 9.58 -10.65
C ALA A 73 43.58 9.42 -11.66
N CYS A 74 43.49 10.00 -12.86
CA CYS A 74 44.51 9.88 -13.91
C CYS A 74 45.21 11.20 -14.25
N GLY A 75 44.77 12.35 -13.76
CA GLY A 75 45.34 13.66 -14.03
C GLY A 75 45.16 14.18 -15.47
N GLN A 76 44.44 13.50 -16.35
CA GLN A 76 44.33 13.83 -17.76
C GLN A 76 42.97 14.40 -18.17
N LEU A 77 42.95 15.19 -19.24
CA LEU A 77 41.79 15.69 -19.97
C LEU A 77 41.97 15.41 -21.47
N PRO A 78 40.99 14.66 -22.08
CA PRO A 78 39.90 13.94 -21.47
C PRO A 78 40.35 12.78 -20.58
N CYS A 79 39.58 12.43 -19.58
CA CYS A 79 39.84 11.30 -18.69
C CYS A 79 39.94 9.99 -19.47
N ILE A 80 41.07 9.29 -19.36
CA ILE A 80 41.33 7.97 -19.98
C ILE A 80 41.13 6.81 -19.01
N CYS A 81 40.69 7.08 -17.77
CA CYS A 81 40.30 6.01 -16.88
C CYS A 81 39.18 5.20 -17.56
N GLU A 82 39.40 3.90 -17.68
CA GLU A 82 38.25 3.01 -17.97
C GLU A 82 37.19 3.32 -16.92
N LYS A 83 36.06 3.86 -17.34
CA LYS A 83 34.87 3.94 -16.48
C LYS A 83 34.60 2.53 -16.05
N SER A 84 35.02 2.16 -14.83
CA SER A 84 34.75 0.84 -14.30
C SER A 84 33.25 0.68 -14.40
N GLU A 85 32.80 -0.16 -15.32
CA GLU A 85 31.38 -0.46 -15.43
C GLU A 85 30.88 -0.86 -14.05
N PRO A 86 29.77 -0.30 -13.56
CA PRO A 86 29.27 -0.64 -12.25
C PRO A 86 29.12 -2.17 -12.17
N LYS A 87 29.75 -2.76 -11.17
CA LYS A 87 29.74 -4.23 -11.01
C LYS A 87 28.31 -4.75 -10.98
N PRO A 88 28.02 -5.89 -11.62
CA PRO A 88 26.71 -6.50 -11.52
C PRO A 88 26.36 -6.76 -10.06
N CYS A 89 25.08 -6.64 -9.72
CA CYS A 89 24.62 -6.91 -8.37
C CYS A 89 25.04 -8.32 -7.93
N PRO A 90 25.69 -8.49 -6.76
CA PRO A 90 26.16 -9.80 -6.31
C PRO A 90 25.01 -10.79 -6.02
N VAL A 91 23.77 -10.29 -5.89
CA VAL A 91 22.61 -11.13 -5.58
C VAL A 91 21.85 -11.54 -6.85
N CYS A 92 21.54 -10.61 -7.76
CA CYS A 92 20.74 -10.88 -8.95
C CYS A 92 21.56 -10.94 -10.25
N GLY A 93 22.82 -10.59 -10.24
CA GLY A 93 23.70 -10.56 -11.42
C GLY A 93 23.34 -9.52 -12.48
N LYS A 94 22.27 -8.71 -12.27
CA LYS A 94 21.74 -7.77 -13.28
C LYS A 94 22.22 -6.32 -13.08
N ARG A 95 22.16 -5.56 -14.18
CA ARG A 95 22.39 -4.11 -14.23
C ARG A 95 21.28 -3.44 -15.06
N PRO A 96 20.51 -2.50 -14.51
CA PRO A 96 20.47 -2.11 -13.08
C PRO A 96 20.02 -3.26 -12.18
N CYS A 97 20.40 -3.21 -10.91
CA CYS A 97 19.96 -4.18 -9.91
C CYS A 97 18.44 -4.13 -9.76
N ILE A 98 17.80 -5.29 -9.87
CA ILE A 98 16.35 -5.49 -9.68
C ILE A 98 16.02 -6.13 -8.33
N CYS A 99 17.01 -6.32 -7.45
CA CYS A 99 16.75 -6.83 -6.11
C CYS A 99 15.95 -5.81 -5.30
N ASN A 100 14.87 -6.28 -4.71
CA ASN A 100 14.19 -5.51 -3.68
C ASN A 100 15.12 -5.39 -2.46
N ARG A 101 15.67 -4.19 -2.25
CA ARG A 101 16.47 -3.92 -1.06
C ARG A 101 15.53 -3.84 0.13
N LYS A 102 15.79 -4.66 1.15
CA LYS A 102 15.07 -4.57 2.42
C LYS A 102 15.78 -3.60 3.35
N VAL A 103 15.02 -2.81 4.07
CA VAL A 103 15.48 -1.92 5.14
C VAL A 103 15.01 -2.52 6.46
N LYS A 104 15.92 -2.67 7.40
CA LYS A 104 15.61 -3.10 8.76
C LYS A 104 15.39 -1.88 9.65
N ILE A 105 14.24 -1.82 10.27
CA ILE A 105 13.84 -0.73 11.15
C ILE A 105 13.72 -1.31 12.56
N LYS A 106 14.51 -0.80 13.48
CA LYS A 106 14.42 -1.15 14.89
C LYS A 106 13.39 -0.25 15.56
N LEU A 107 12.34 -0.84 16.11
CA LEU A 107 11.28 -0.13 16.84
C LEU A 107 11.58 -0.03 18.34
N ALA A 108 10.74 0.68 19.06
CA ALA A 108 10.94 0.94 20.50
C ALA A 108 10.87 -0.33 21.37
N ASP A 109 10.25 -1.41 20.90
CA ASP A 109 10.24 -2.74 21.53
C ASP A 109 11.55 -3.51 21.40
N GLY A 110 12.56 -2.93 20.71
CA GLY A 110 13.86 -3.53 20.45
C GLY A 110 13.87 -4.55 19.31
N LYS A 111 12.72 -4.93 18.75
CA LYS A 111 12.61 -5.87 17.64
C LYS A 111 12.78 -5.15 16.29
N GLU A 112 13.31 -5.88 15.31
CA GLU A 112 13.45 -5.37 13.94
C GLU A 112 12.22 -5.67 13.10
N ARG A 113 11.84 -4.72 12.23
CA ARG A 113 10.86 -4.89 11.15
C ARG A 113 11.57 -4.70 9.83
N GLU A 114 11.29 -5.55 8.87
CA GLU A 114 11.85 -5.45 7.51
C GLU A 114 10.78 -4.90 6.56
N ILE A 115 11.14 -3.83 5.85
CA ILE A 115 10.32 -3.29 4.75
C ILE A 115 11.15 -3.23 3.47
N GLN A 116 10.49 -3.24 2.32
CA GLN A 116 11.15 -2.98 1.05
C GLN A 116 11.65 -1.54 1.01
N HIS A 117 12.86 -1.33 0.47
CA HIS A 117 13.34 0.01 0.21
C HIS A 117 12.53 0.63 -0.93
N THR A 118 11.92 1.78 -0.66
CA THR A 118 11.26 2.59 -1.68
C THR A 118 12.05 3.88 -1.89
N SER A 119 12.25 4.26 -3.15
CA SER A 119 12.87 5.53 -3.53
C SER A 119 11.84 6.66 -3.69
N ALA A 120 10.55 6.32 -3.63
CA ALA A 120 9.46 7.29 -3.75
C ALA A 120 8.75 7.47 -2.41
N THR A 121 8.28 8.67 -2.14
CA THR A 121 7.41 8.96 -1.00
C THR A 121 6.05 8.35 -1.27
N SER A 122 5.63 7.42 -0.41
CA SER A 122 4.36 6.70 -0.56
C SER A 122 3.32 7.10 0.49
N PHE A 123 3.74 7.88 1.51
CA PHE A 123 2.89 8.26 2.63
C PHE A 123 2.84 9.77 2.81
N TRP A 124 1.70 10.25 3.30
CA TRP A 124 1.42 11.66 3.53
C TRP A 124 0.73 11.84 4.87
N ASN A 125 1.17 12.81 5.65
CA ASN A 125 0.47 13.24 6.85
C ASN A 125 -0.87 13.89 6.51
N ALA A 126 -1.71 14.09 7.53
CA ALA A 126 -2.99 14.78 7.38
C ALA A 126 -2.83 16.24 6.89
N ASP A 127 -1.70 16.87 7.16
CA ASP A 127 -1.35 18.22 6.71
C ASP A 127 -0.76 18.27 5.29
N GLY A 128 -0.68 17.09 4.59
CA GLY A 128 -0.14 16.99 3.25
C GLY A 128 1.39 16.96 3.18
N THR A 129 2.11 16.86 4.31
CA THR A 129 3.56 16.68 4.30
C THR A 129 3.93 15.24 3.99
N PRO A 130 4.94 15.01 3.10
CA PRO A 130 5.39 13.66 2.80
C PRO A 130 6.17 13.06 3.97
N ILE A 131 5.93 11.78 4.25
CA ILE A 131 6.70 11.02 5.24
C ILE A 131 7.27 9.75 4.61
N SER A 132 8.39 9.29 5.13
CA SER A 132 9.00 8.03 4.70
C SER A 132 8.21 6.83 5.23
N ALA A 133 8.38 5.68 4.57
CA ALA A 133 7.79 4.42 5.04
C ALA A 133 8.27 4.04 6.46
N GLU A 134 9.50 4.40 6.80
CA GLU A 134 10.06 4.19 8.14
C GLU A 134 9.35 5.05 9.20
N GLU A 135 9.13 6.32 8.91
CA GLU A 135 8.41 7.24 9.80
C GLU A 135 6.95 6.81 9.97
N PHE A 136 6.29 6.42 8.88
CA PHE A 136 4.93 5.89 8.92
C PHE A 136 4.84 4.64 9.80
N LEU A 137 5.76 3.67 9.61
CA LEU A 137 5.80 2.45 10.42
C LEU A 137 6.03 2.76 11.91
N LYS A 138 6.92 3.70 12.24
CA LYS A 138 7.17 4.14 13.62
C LYS A 138 5.96 4.83 14.23
N ALA A 139 5.28 5.69 13.47
CA ALA A 139 4.08 6.38 13.92
C ALA A 139 2.94 5.39 14.18
N LEU A 140 2.72 4.45 13.25
CA LEU A 140 1.73 3.39 13.41
C LEU A 140 2.04 2.55 14.67
N PHE A 141 3.27 2.04 14.80
CA PHE A 141 3.69 1.27 15.98
C PHE A 141 3.43 2.02 17.29
N GLY A 142 3.79 3.30 17.35
CA GLY A 142 3.58 4.14 18.54
C GLY A 142 2.11 4.37 18.88
N SER A 143 1.23 4.30 17.90
CA SER A 143 -0.21 4.54 18.06
C SER A 143 -0.99 3.26 18.39
N LEU A 144 -0.53 2.08 17.93
CA LEU A 144 -1.23 0.80 18.09
C LEU A 144 -1.63 0.47 19.54
N PRO A 145 -0.83 0.77 20.60
CA PRO A 145 -1.23 0.51 21.98
C PRO A 145 -2.51 1.22 22.44
N SER A 146 -2.96 2.27 21.73
CA SER A 146 -4.24 2.93 22.02
C SER A 146 -5.46 2.19 21.44
N PHE A 147 -5.24 1.22 20.56
CA PHE A 147 -6.29 0.44 19.91
C PHE A 147 -6.39 -0.98 20.48
N PHE A 148 -5.26 -1.60 20.77
CA PHE A 148 -5.16 -2.92 21.39
C PHE A 148 -3.79 -3.08 22.06
N THR A 149 -3.71 -3.91 23.09
CA THR A 149 -2.51 -4.09 23.94
C THR A 149 -1.87 -5.47 23.78
N SER A 150 -2.58 -6.43 23.20
CA SER A 150 -2.10 -7.80 22.99
C SER A 150 -2.57 -8.39 21.66
N GLU A 151 -1.88 -9.43 21.19
CA GLU A 151 -2.29 -10.21 20.02
C GLU A 151 -3.70 -10.78 20.19
N GLU A 152 -4.01 -11.29 21.38
CA GLU A 152 -5.33 -11.85 21.69
C GLU A 152 -6.45 -10.79 21.57
N GLU A 153 -6.19 -9.57 22.04
CA GLU A 153 -7.13 -8.46 21.92
C GLU A 153 -7.33 -8.07 20.44
N LEU A 154 -6.24 -7.98 19.67
CA LEU A 154 -6.33 -7.74 18.23
C LEU A 154 -7.15 -8.82 17.51
N ARG A 155 -6.91 -10.10 17.82
CA ARG A 155 -7.65 -11.23 17.27
C ARG A 155 -9.15 -11.15 17.59
N LYS A 156 -9.51 -10.83 18.83
CA LYS A 156 -10.91 -10.64 19.26
C LYS A 156 -11.59 -9.49 18.50
N LEU A 157 -10.91 -8.36 18.36
CA LEU A 157 -11.42 -7.20 17.64
C LEU A 157 -11.59 -7.50 16.15
N TRP A 158 -10.67 -8.26 15.56
CA TRP A 158 -10.64 -8.52 14.12
C TRP A 158 -11.61 -9.62 13.68
N SER A 159 -11.78 -10.65 14.49
CA SER A 159 -12.60 -11.83 14.17
C SER A 159 -14.11 -11.55 14.10
N VAL A 160 -14.58 -10.39 14.56
CA VAL A 160 -15.98 -10.00 14.48
C VAL A 160 -16.13 -8.82 13.51
N PRO A 161 -16.94 -8.92 12.45
CA PRO A 161 -17.05 -7.88 11.42
C PRO A 161 -17.32 -6.47 11.95
N MET A 162 -18.19 -6.32 12.94
CA MET A 162 -18.54 -5.02 13.52
C MET A 162 -17.36 -4.40 14.28
N THR A 163 -16.65 -5.17 15.11
CA THR A 163 -15.51 -4.66 15.87
C THR A 163 -14.29 -4.42 14.97
N ARG A 164 -14.12 -5.24 13.92
CA ARG A 164 -13.13 -5.01 12.87
C ARG A 164 -13.36 -3.68 12.17
N LYS A 165 -14.60 -3.41 11.73
CA LYS A 165 -14.97 -2.14 11.11
C LYS A 165 -14.68 -0.97 12.04
N ALA A 166 -15.13 -1.03 13.28
CA ALA A 166 -14.88 0.02 14.29
C ALA A 166 -13.38 0.24 14.56
N LEU A 167 -12.56 -0.82 14.54
CA LEU A 167 -11.10 -0.70 14.67
C LEU A 167 -10.51 0.03 13.47
N LEU A 168 -10.91 -0.33 12.25
CA LEU A 168 -10.43 0.30 11.02
C LEU A 168 -10.85 1.78 10.93
N ASP A 169 -12.09 2.10 11.30
CA ASP A 169 -12.59 3.47 11.34
C ASP A 169 -11.78 4.33 12.33
N ARG A 170 -11.48 3.81 13.53
CA ARG A 170 -10.64 4.48 14.51
C ARG A 170 -9.19 4.66 14.05
N LEU A 171 -8.63 3.70 13.32
CA LEU A 171 -7.30 3.81 12.71
C LEU A 171 -7.29 4.91 11.64
N GLU A 172 -8.33 4.99 10.81
CA GLU A 172 -8.49 6.04 9.80
C GLU A 172 -8.57 7.43 10.44
N GLU A 173 -9.38 7.60 11.50
CA GLU A 173 -9.47 8.85 12.28
C GLU A 173 -8.10 9.28 12.86
N ALA A 174 -7.24 8.30 13.21
CA ALA A 174 -5.88 8.54 13.66
C ALA A 174 -4.85 8.77 12.53
N GLY A 175 -5.30 8.78 11.27
CA GLY A 175 -4.46 9.04 10.08
C GLY A 175 -3.88 7.78 9.42
N PHE A 176 -4.27 6.59 9.88
CA PHE A 176 -3.85 5.28 9.34
C PHE A 176 -4.98 4.65 8.53
N ASP A 177 -5.34 5.30 7.41
CA ASP A 177 -6.38 4.82 6.51
C ASP A 177 -6.00 3.49 5.82
N LYS A 178 -7.02 2.80 5.28
CA LYS A 178 -6.84 1.52 4.59
C LYS A 178 -5.83 1.59 3.45
N GLU A 179 -5.80 2.70 2.72
CA GLU A 179 -4.92 2.87 1.56
C GLU A 179 -3.45 2.86 1.99
N LYS A 180 -3.11 3.58 3.06
CA LYS A 180 -1.77 3.58 3.66
C LYS A 180 -1.39 2.23 4.24
N LEU A 181 -2.34 1.54 4.90
CA LEU A 181 -2.11 0.19 5.41
C LEU A 181 -1.86 -0.81 4.27
N HIS A 182 -2.55 -0.69 3.13
CA HIS A 182 -2.27 -1.50 1.94
C HIS A 182 -0.91 -1.20 1.32
N ILE A 183 -0.47 0.06 1.30
CA ILE A 183 0.90 0.39 0.87
C ILE A 183 1.92 -0.27 1.80
N LEU A 184 1.72 -0.21 3.12
CA LEU A 184 2.60 -0.88 4.08
C LEU A 184 2.58 -2.41 3.87
N GLN A 185 1.40 -2.99 3.60
CA GLN A 185 1.24 -4.41 3.28
C GLN A 185 2.13 -4.84 2.10
N GLN A 186 2.16 -4.03 1.03
CA GLN A 186 3.04 -4.26 -0.11
C GLN A 186 4.52 -4.16 0.28
N LEU A 187 4.89 -3.16 1.10
CA LEU A 187 6.27 -2.96 1.54
C LEU A 187 6.81 -4.09 2.42
N ILE A 188 5.95 -4.81 3.12
CA ILE A 188 6.34 -5.99 3.91
C ILE A 188 6.17 -7.32 3.15
N ASN A 189 5.82 -7.27 1.85
CA ASN A 189 5.52 -8.43 0.97
C ASN A 189 4.36 -9.30 1.49
N ALA A 190 3.32 -8.68 1.99
CA ALA A 190 2.15 -9.35 2.57
C ALA A 190 0.86 -9.14 1.75
N GLU A 191 0.96 -8.96 0.42
CA GLU A 191 -0.21 -8.69 -0.47
C GLU A 191 -1.22 -9.83 -0.47
N LYS A 192 -0.75 -11.05 -0.18
CA LYS A 192 -1.59 -12.25 -0.08
C LYS A 192 -2.10 -12.52 1.34
N SER A 193 -1.76 -11.65 2.29
CA SER A 193 -2.21 -11.67 3.69
C SER A 193 -3.36 -10.68 3.91
N ASP A 194 -3.79 -10.49 5.13
CA ASP A 194 -4.79 -9.48 5.49
C ASP A 194 -4.16 -8.24 6.12
N LEU A 195 -4.92 -7.15 6.26
CA LEU A 195 -4.50 -5.99 7.06
C LEU A 195 -4.31 -6.37 8.55
N PHE A 196 -4.96 -7.43 9.01
CA PHE A 196 -4.69 -8.05 10.31
C PHE A 196 -3.21 -8.35 10.48
N ASP A 197 -2.61 -9.03 9.49
CA ASP A 197 -1.20 -9.41 9.51
C ASP A 197 -0.27 -8.19 9.49
N VAL A 198 -0.68 -7.10 8.84
CA VAL A 198 0.07 -5.83 8.85
C VAL A 198 0.11 -5.23 10.24
N LEU A 199 -1.03 -5.21 10.93
CA LEU A 199 -1.14 -4.71 12.31
C LEU A 199 -0.38 -5.61 13.29
N GLU A 200 -0.54 -6.93 13.17
CA GLU A 200 0.14 -7.93 14.00
C GLU A 200 1.66 -7.88 13.81
N TYR A 201 2.14 -7.81 12.55
CA TYR A 201 3.55 -7.62 12.24
C TYR A 201 4.10 -6.32 12.82
N THR A 202 3.38 -5.23 12.64
CA THR A 202 3.82 -3.92 13.16
C THR A 202 3.90 -3.92 14.67
N ALA A 203 2.85 -4.40 15.36
CA ALA A 203 2.78 -4.37 16.82
C ALA A 203 3.73 -5.39 17.48
N PHE A 204 3.78 -6.63 16.99
CA PHE A 204 4.38 -7.75 17.71
C PHE A 204 5.57 -8.40 16.99
N ALA A 205 5.86 -8.04 15.75
CA ALA A 205 6.86 -8.65 14.87
C ALA A 205 6.50 -10.10 14.44
N THR A 206 5.22 -10.44 14.45
CA THR A 206 4.72 -11.74 14.02
C THR A 206 4.80 -11.83 12.50
N THR A 207 5.30 -12.93 11.96
CA THR A 207 5.44 -13.11 10.51
C THR A 207 4.05 -13.18 9.84
N PRO A 208 3.77 -12.35 8.81
CA PRO A 208 2.51 -12.41 8.09
C PRO A 208 2.29 -13.77 7.43
N ILE A 209 1.07 -14.29 7.49
CA ILE A 209 0.67 -15.52 6.82
C ILE A 209 -0.29 -15.19 5.67
N THR A 210 -0.25 -15.98 4.62
CA THR A 210 -1.17 -15.79 3.49
C THR A 210 -2.61 -16.22 3.87
N ARG A 211 -3.60 -15.66 3.18
CA ARG A 211 -5.01 -16.09 3.34
C ARG A 211 -5.20 -17.57 3.09
N ILE A 212 -4.45 -18.15 2.15
CA ILE A 212 -4.48 -19.59 1.87
C ILE A 212 -3.99 -20.39 3.08
N GLU A 213 -2.85 -20.02 3.66
CA GLU A 213 -2.30 -20.67 4.86
C GLU A 213 -3.24 -20.54 6.05
N ARG A 214 -3.84 -19.35 6.23
CA ARG A 214 -4.82 -19.09 7.28
C ARG A 214 -6.04 -20.01 7.16
N VAL A 215 -6.61 -20.12 5.96
CA VAL A 215 -7.76 -21.00 5.71
C VAL A 215 -7.38 -22.46 5.94
N ALA A 216 -6.24 -22.90 5.39
CA ALA A 216 -5.79 -24.30 5.56
C ALA A 216 -5.62 -24.69 7.04
N ALA A 217 -5.11 -23.78 7.87
CA ALA A 217 -4.93 -24.06 9.29
C ALA A 217 -6.25 -24.01 10.11
N ALA A 218 -7.24 -23.21 9.67
CA ALA A 218 -8.50 -23.05 10.38
C ALA A 218 -9.61 -24.02 9.91
N GLN A 219 -9.50 -24.57 8.70
CA GLN A 219 -10.58 -25.29 8.01
C GLN A 219 -11.12 -26.48 8.81
N ASP A 220 -10.26 -27.33 9.36
CA ASP A 220 -10.68 -28.50 10.13
C ASP A 220 -11.49 -28.08 11.38
N ASN A 221 -11.03 -27.05 12.08
CA ASN A 221 -11.72 -26.53 13.26
C ASN A 221 -13.09 -25.94 12.90
N ILE A 222 -13.18 -25.19 11.81
CA ILE A 222 -14.43 -24.62 11.29
C ILE A 222 -15.38 -25.74 10.91
N PHE A 223 -14.93 -26.74 10.15
CA PHE A 223 -15.79 -27.76 9.56
C PHE A 223 -16.28 -28.80 10.57
N THR A 224 -15.57 -29.01 11.67
CA THR A 224 -15.99 -29.93 12.74
C THR A 224 -17.36 -29.57 13.33
N LEU A 225 -17.73 -28.30 13.32
CA LEU A 225 -18.95 -27.76 13.92
C LEU A 225 -20.12 -27.65 12.95
N LEU A 226 -19.94 -28.01 11.67
CA LEU A 226 -20.87 -27.71 10.59
C LEU A 226 -21.46 -29.00 9.98
N ASN A 227 -22.74 -28.92 9.55
CA ASN A 227 -23.33 -29.92 8.67
C ASN A 227 -22.85 -29.75 7.23
N ASP A 228 -23.13 -30.69 6.34
CA ASP A 228 -22.60 -30.71 4.97
C ASP A 228 -23.02 -29.49 4.13
N GLN A 229 -24.24 -29.00 4.31
CA GLN A 229 -24.76 -27.82 3.60
C GLN A 229 -24.05 -26.54 4.07
N GLN A 230 -23.84 -26.42 5.38
CA GLN A 230 -23.10 -25.32 5.98
C GLN A 230 -21.62 -25.34 5.58
N LYS A 231 -20.99 -26.52 5.53
CA LYS A 231 -19.62 -26.70 5.03
C LYS A 231 -19.49 -26.20 3.59
N ASP A 232 -20.40 -26.61 2.71
CA ASP A 232 -20.39 -26.19 1.32
C ASP A 232 -20.55 -24.68 1.16
N PHE A 233 -21.38 -24.05 2.00
CA PHE A 233 -21.51 -22.58 2.01
C PHE A 233 -20.24 -21.90 2.54
N ILE A 234 -19.71 -22.35 3.67
CA ILE A 234 -18.50 -21.74 4.26
C ILE A 234 -17.28 -21.95 3.35
N ASP A 235 -17.13 -23.11 2.71
CA ASP A 235 -16.06 -23.34 1.73
C ASP A 235 -16.15 -22.36 0.55
N PHE A 236 -17.36 -22.09 0.05
CA PHE A 236 -17.58 -21.07 -0.96
C PHE A 236 -17.16 -19.67 -0.46
N VAL A 237 -17.54 -19.28 0.76
CA VAL A 237 -17.17 -17.98 1.36
C VAL A 237 -15.64 -17.88 1.53
N LEU A 238 -15.01 -18.94 2.04
CA LEU A 238 -13.57 -19.00 2.20
C LEU A 238 -12.82 -18.89 0.85
N SER A 239 -13.37 -19.50 -0.21
CA SER A 239 -12.80 -19.36 -1.56
C SER A 239 -12.82 -17.91 -2.06
N LYS A 240 -13.90 -17.18 -1.79
CA LYS A 240 -14.01 -15.74 -2.11
C LYS A 240 -13.05 -14.90 -1.26
N TYR A 241 -12.99 -15.17 0.03
CA TYR A 241 -12.03 -14.51 0.93
C TYR A 241 -10.58 -14.68 0.47
N ILE A 242 -10.16 -15.89 0.07
CA ILE A 242 -8.81 -16.12 -0.46
C ILE A 242 -8.52 -15.25 -1.68
N GLN A 243 -9.50 -15.11 -2.58
CA GLN A 243 -9.34 -14.38 -3.83
C GLN A 243 -9.34 -12.87 -3.65
N THR A 244 -10.27 -12.34 -2.86
CA THR A 244 -10.58 -10.92 -2.79
C THR A 244 -10.05 -10.27 -1.50
N GLY A 245 -10.14 -10.94 -0.36
CA GLY A 245 -9.70 -10.43 0.94
C GLY A 245 -10.79 -10.40 1.99
N VAL A 246 -10.47 -9.78 3.13
CA VAL A 246 -11.31 -9.76 4.33
C VAL A 246 -12.63 -9.00 4.14
N GLU A 247 -12.74 -8.14 3.15
CA GLU A 247 -13.95 -7.41 2.79
C GLU A 247 -15.11 -8.34 2.43
N GLU A 248 -14.80 -9.54 1.90
CA GLU A 248 -15.84 -10.56 1.64
C GLU A 248 -16.45 -11.16 2.92
N LEU A 249 -15.79 -10.95 4.05
CA LEU A 249 -16.25 -11.39 5.36
C LEU A 249 -17.09 -10.34 6.11
N ASP A 250 -17.35 -9.18 5.50
CA ASP A 250 -18.19 -8.14 6.07
C ASP A 250 -19.68 -8.51 5.98
N GLN A 251 -20.46 -8.19 7.02
CA GLN A 251 -21.89 -8.54 7.08
C GLN A 251 -22.69 -8.03 5.89
N GLU A 252 -22.30 -6.90 5.32
CA GLU A 252 -22.96 -6.29 4.16
C GLU A 252 -22.81 -7.13 2.89
N LYS A 253 -21.79 -8.01 2.83
CA LYS A 253 -21.54 -8.93 1.72
C LYS A 253 -22.37 -10.21 1.78
N LEU A 254 -22.85 -10.57 2.96
CA LEU A 254 -23.59 -11.83 3.15
C LEU A 254 -24.76 -12.02 2.17
N PRO A 255 -25.66 -11.05 1.93
CA PRO A 255 -26.75 -11.25 0.96
C PRO A 255 -26.23 -11.55 -0.44
N VAL A 256 -25.20 -10.84 -0.89
CA VAL A 256 -24.59 -11.03 -2.22
C VAL A 256 -23.96 -12.42 -2.35
N LEU A 257 -23.26 -12.89 -1.33
CA LEU A 257 -22.67 -14.24 -1.31
C LEU A 257 -23.73 -15.33 -1.35
N LEU A 258 -24.85 -15.15 -0.63
CA LEU A 258 -25.98 -16.07 -0.66
C LEU A 258 -26.63 -16.12 -2.04
N GLU A 259 -26.88 -14.98 -2.68
CA GLU A 259 -27.42 -14.90 -4.03
C GLU A 259 -26.49 -15.54 -5.07
N GLN A 260 -25.19 -15.35 -4.94
CA GLN A 260 -24.21 -15.99 -5.84
C GLN A 260 -24.21 -17.52 -5.73
N LYS A 261 -24.42 -18.06 -4.53
CA LYS A 261 -24.40 -19.50 -4.28
C LYS A 261 -25.75 -20.18 -4.52
N TYR A 262 -26.87 -19.54 -4.09
CA TYR A 262 -28.18 -20.15 -4.00
C TYR A 262 -29.25 -19.46 -4.87
N GLN A 263 -28.90 -18.47 -5.69
CA GLN A 263 -29.78 -17.66 -6.52
C GLN A 263 -30.68 -16.69 -5.73
N THR A 264 -31.25 -17.08 -4.60
CA THR A 264 -32.02 -16.20 -3.72
C THR A 264 -31.60 -16.34 -2.26
N VAL A 265 -31.77 -15.26 -1.48
CA VAL A 265 -31.53 -15.28 -0.03
C VAL A 265 -32.53 -16.19 0.68
N THR A 266 -33.75 -16.32 0.15
CA THR A 266 -34.78 -17.15 0.74
C THR A 266 -34.44 -18.64 0.62
N ASP A 267 -34.02 -19.11 -0.56
CA ASP A 267 -33.59 -20.48 -0.77
C ASP A 267 -32.38 -20.83 0.11
N ALA A 268 -31.44 -19.90 0.19
CA ALA A 268 -30.29 -20.05 1.09
C ALA A 268 -30.70 -20.21 2.55
N ALA A 269 -31.67 -19.42 3.02
CA ALA A 269 -32.16 -19.50 4.39
C ALA A 269 -32.86 -20.84 4.68
N GLU A 270 -33.66 -21.35 3.75
CA GLU A 270 -34.32 -22.66 3.89
C GLU A 270 -33.30 -23.80 3.97
N ILE A 271 -32.24 -23.75 3.12
CA ILE A 271 -31.22 -24.79 3.07
C ILE A 271 -30.32 -24.74 4.33
N LEU A 272 -29.99 -23.57 4.81
CA LEU A 272 -28.99 -23.37 5.88
C LEU A 272 -29.58 -23.28 7.29
N GLY A 273 -30.91 -23.43 7.45
CA GLY A 273 -31.58 -23.49 8.75
C GLY A 273 -32.18 -22.18 9.24
N GLY A 274 -32.35 -21.18 8.36
CA GLY A 274 -33.01 -19.91 8.66
C GLY A 274 -32.07 -18.70 8.66
N VAL A 275 -32.66 -17.52 8.51
CA VAL A 275 -31.90 -16.26 8.38
C VAL A 275 -30.98 -15.98 9.59
N SER A 276 -31.46 -16.25 10.79
CA SER A 276 -30.68 -16.05 12.01
C SER A 276 -29.50 -17.01 12.09
N GLU A 277 -29.72 -18.28 11.69
CA GLU A 277 -28.68 -19.30 11.68
C GLU A 277 -27.58 -18.96 10.67
N VAL A 278 -27.95 -18.54 9.46
CA VAL A 278 -27.00 -18.10 8.42
C VAL A 278 -26.15 -16.92 8.90
N LYS A 279 -26.75 -15.92 9.57
CA LYS A 279 -26.00 -14.79 10.12
C LYS A 279 -25.02 -15.21 11.22
N ASN A 280 -25.49 -16.06 12.14
CA ASN A 280 -24.64 -16.57 13.21
C ASN A 280 -23.49 -17.40 12.65
N LEU A 281 -23.77 -18.30 11.73
CA LEU A 281 -22.78 -19.11 11.03
C LEU A 281 -21.71 -18.23 10.37
N PHE A 282 -22.13 -17.18 9.64
CA PHE A 282 -21.24 -16.27 8.93
C PHE A 282 -20.35 -15.45 9.88
N ILE A 283 -20.79 -15.16 11.09
CA ILE A 283 -19.99 -14.44 12.09
C ILE A 283 -19.10 -15.42 12.87
N GLU A 284 -19.64 -16.56 13.29
CA GLU A 284 -18.93 -17.45 14.22
C GLU A 284 -17.70 -18.13 13.59
N PHE A 285 -17.77 -18.56 12.30
CA PHE A 285 -16.61 -19.20 11.67
C PHE A 285 -15.40 -18.28 11.61
N GLN A 286 -15.57 -16.96 11.53
CA GLN A 286 -14.49 -16.00 11.46
C GLN A 286 -13.63 -15.98 12.74
N LYS A 287 -14.22 -16.35 13.88
CA LYS A 287 -13.46 -16.48 15.15
C LYS A 287 -12.42 -17.60 15.06
N TYR A 288 -12.74 -18.68 14.37
CA TYR A 288 -11.77 -19.77 14.13
C TYR A 288 -10.72 -19.39 13.10
N LEU A 289 -11.10 -18.58 12.10
CA LEU A 289 -10.19 -18.13 11.05
C LEU A 289 -9.03 -17.27 11.60
N TYR A 290 -9.29 -16.51 12.68
CA TYR A 290 -8.28 -15.66 13.34
C TYR A 290 -7.90 -16.17 14.75
N SER A 291 -8.26 -17.38 15.13
CA SER A 291 -7.79 -17.99 16.38
C SER A 291 -6.28 -18.25 16.36
N GLU A 292 -5.67 -18.39 17.52
CA GLU A 292 -4.29 -18.86 17.61
C GLU A 292 -4.16 -20.20 16.90
N GLN A 293 -3.28 -20.24 15.93
CA GLN A 293 -2.92 -21.50 15.27
C GLN A 293 -1.93 -22.19 16.21
N VAL A 294 -2.39 -23.26 16.84
CA VAL A 294 -1.50 -24.15 17.59
C VAL A 294 -0.52 -24.74 16.57
N ALA A 295 0.75 -24.29 16.64
CA ALA A 295 1.83 -24.75 15.80
C ALA A 295 2.18 -26.23 16.11
#